data_350565bbb329ff9e3c1df12d436803db
#
_entry.id   350565bbb329ff9e3c1df12d436803db
#
_cell.length_a   1.000
_cell.length_b   1.000
_cell.length_c   1.000
_cell.angle_alpha   90.00
_cell.angle_beta   90.00
_cell.angle_gamma   90.00
#
_symmetry.space_group_name_H-M   'P 1'
#
loop_
_entity.id
_entity.type
_entity.pdbx_description
1 polymer ?
#
loop_
_entity_poly.entity_id
_entity_poly.type
_entity_poly.pdbx_seq_one_letter_code
_entity_poly.pdbx_strand_id
1 'polypeptide(L)'
;MNVTRIEDAPIVRKVEGFEGRKLADGPAAALVHIQLDAGAVLEPHASPVDIAIFVLEGEAELSCGDEKAMVRAGMLTQTPKGVLHGMRNTGKGPFRVLVIKSLT
;
A
#
# COMPACT_ATOMS: atom_id res chain seq x y z
N MET A 1 8.39 -23.38 7.22
CA MET A 1 8.51 -22.08 6.55
C MET A 1 7.41 -21.98 5.51
N ASN A 2 6.66 -20.88 5.53
CA ASN A 2 5.63 -20.61 4.53
C ASN A 2 6.19 -19.66 3.47
N VAL A 3 5.92 -19.97 2.20
CA VAL A 3 6.32 -19.12 1.07
C VAL A 3 5.05 -18.71 0.34
N THR A 4 4.86 -17.40 0.17
CA THR A 4 3.70 -16.84 -0.53
C THR A 4 4.18 -15.95 -1.66
N ARG A 5 3.73 -16.25 -2.88
CA ARG A 5 3.98 -15.38 -4.03
C ARG A 5 2.81 -14.39 -4.16
N ILE A 6 3.12 -13.18 -4.62
CA ILE A 6 2.10 -12.13 -4.77
C ILE A 6 0.95 -12.63 -5.65
N GLU A 7 1.27 -13.25 -6.79
CA GLU A 7 0.27 -13.70 -7.75
C GLU A 7 -0.65 -14.80 -7.22
N ASP A 8 -0.24 -15.50 -6.15
CA ASP A 8 -1.01 -16.57 -5.53
C ASP A 8 -1.76 -16.11 -4.27
N ALA A 9 -1.47 -14.90 -3.80
CA ALA A 9 -2.09 -14.38 -2.59
C ALA A 9 -3.57 -14.02 -2.85
N PRO A 10 -4.47 -14.24 -1.87
CA PRO A 10 -5.88 -13.93 -2.06
C PRO A 10 -6.12 -12.44 -2.30
N ILE A 11 -7.00 -12.16 -3.25
CA ILE A 11 -7.44 -10.79 -3.53
C ILE A 11 -8.41 -10.38 -2.43
N VAL A 12 -8.11 -9.27 -1.73
CA VAL A 12 -8.99 -8.72 -0.70
C VAL A 12 -9.82 -7.55 -1.21
N ARG A 13 -9.37 -6.91 -2.30
CA ARG A 13 -10.15 -5.88 -2.97
C ARG A 13 -9.67 -5.73 -4.42
N LYS A 14 -10.61 -5.65 -5.35
CA LYS A 14 -10.31 -5.38 -6.74
C LYS A 14 -11.39 -4.49 -7.31
N VAL A 15 -10.99 -3.30 -7.77
CA VAL A 15 -11.82 -2.36 -8.51
C VAL A 15 -11.00 -1.86 -9.68
N GLU A 16 -11.61 -1.08 -10.57
CA GLU A 16 -10.88 -0.54 -11.71
C GLU A 16 -9.66 0.26 -11.26
N GLY A 17 -8.50 -0.12 -11.77
CA GLY A 17 -7.22 0.54 -11.46
C GLY A 17 -6.59 0.18 -10.11
N PHE A 18 -7.23 -0.68 -9.32
CA PHE A 18 -6.74 -1.04 -7.99
C PHE A 18 -6.87 -2.54 -7.74
N GLU A 19 -5.79 -3.16 -7.23
CA GLU A 19 -5.81 -4.54 -6.75
C GLU A 19 -5.05 -4.62 -5.42
N GLY A 20 -5.72 -5.18 -4.40
CA GLY A 20 -5.09 -5.49 -3.11
C GLY A 20 -5.10 -6.98 -2.86
N ARG A 21 -3.96 -7.53 -2.44
CA ARG A 21 -3.80 -8.95 -2.09
C ARG A 21 -3.20 -9.09 -0.70
N LYS A 22 -3.76 -10.01 0.08
CA LYS A 22 -3.28 -10.29 1.43
C LYS A 22 -2.16 -11.32 1.38
N LEU A 23 -0.92 -10.90 1.69
CA LEU A 23 0.24 -11.78 1.71
C LEU A 23 0.39 -12.52 3.03
N ALA A 24 0.04 -11.89 4.14
CA ALA A 24 0.16 -12.46 5.47
C ALA A 24 -0.79 -11.78 6.43
N ASP A 25 -1.20 -12.53 7.47
CA ASP A 25 -2.06 -12.03 8.54
C ASP A 25 -1.53 -12.59 9.87
N GLY A 26 -0.31 -12.17 10.22
CA GLY A 26 0.43 -12.69 11.36
C GLY A 26 1.37 -13.83 10.98
N PRO A 27 2.19 -14.31 11.93
CA PRO A 27 2.34 -13.82 13.31
C PRO A 27 3.15 -12.52 13.43
N ALA A 28 4.01 -12.20 12.45
CA ALA A 28 4.90 -11.03 12.55
C ALA A 28 4.16 -9.73 12.23
N ALA A 29 3.36 -9.71 11.17
CA ALA A 29 2.63 -8.55 10.71
C ALA A 29 1.52 -8.96 9.77
N ALA A 30 0.56 -8.07 9.55
CA ALA A 30 -0.36 -8.21 8.43
C ALA A 30 0.25 -7.46 7.24
N LEU A 31 0.30 -8.12 6.08
CA LEU A 31 0.94 -7.60 4.89
C LEU A 31 -0.04 -7.65 3.71
N VAL A 32 -0.23 -6.51 3.05
CA VAL A 32 -1.06 -6.41 1.86
C VAL A 32 -0.24 -5.82 0.73
N HIS A 33 -0.28 -6.48 -0.43
CA HIS A 33 0.30 -5.94 -1.65
C HIS A 33 -0.77 -5.14 -2.37
N ILE A 34 -0.47 -3.89 -2.73
CA ILE A 34 -1.36 -3.03 -3.50
C ILE A 34 -0.71 -2.69 -4.82
N GLN A 35 -1.50 -2.77 -5.90
CA GLN A 35 -1.10 -2.31 -7.22
C GLN A 35 -2.12 -1.29 -7.71
N LEU A 36 -1.62 -0.13 -8.15
CA LEU A 36 -2.40 0.91 -8.80
C LEU A 36 -1.94 1.04 -10.24
N ASP A 37 -2.90 1.08 -11.16
CA ASP A 37 -2.62 1.41 -12.56
C ASP A 37 -2.22 2.89 -12.69
N ALA A 38 -1.58 3.22 -13.80
CA ALA A 38 -1.20 4.61 -14.07
C ALA A 38 -2.44 5.52 -13.98
N GLY A 39 -2.31 6.62 -13.24
CA GLY A 39 -3.39 7.59 -13.04
C GLY A 39 -4.42 7.20 -11.99
N ALA A 40 -4.38 5.97 -11.46
CA ALA A 40 -5.34 5.54 -10.47
C ALA A 40 -5.09 6.21 -9.11
N VAL A 41 -6.16 6.36 -8.35
CA VAL A 41 -6.14 7.04 -7.05
C VAL A 41 -6.77 6.13 -6.01
N LEU A 42 -6.08 5.98 -4.88
CA LEU A 42 -6.68 5.46 -3.66
C LEU A 42 -7.03 6.65 -2.79
N GLU A 43 -8.33 6.91 -2.63
CA GLU A 43 -8.81 8.04 -1.86
C GLU A 43 -8.37 7.96 -0.39
N PRO A 44 -8.15 9.11 0.28
CA PRO A 44 -7.72 9.08 1.68
C PRO A 44 -8.69 8.32 2.57
N HIS A 45 -8.13 7.46 3.41
CA HIS A 45 -8.86 6.70 4.42
C HIS A 45 -7.95 6.54 5.64
N ALA A 46 -8.55 6.17 6.77
CA ALA A 46 -7.80 5.96 8.01
C ALA A 46 -7.71 4.47 8.32
N SER A 47 -6.58 4.07 8.90
CA SER A 47 -6.39 2.72 9.40
C SER A 47 -6.57 2.72 10.92
N PRO A 48 -7.17 1.66 11.50
CA PRO A 48 -7.27 1.53 12.97
C PRO A 48 -5.95 1.13 13.63
N VAL A 49 -4.91 0.87 12.84
CA VAL A 49 -3.57 0.50 13.32
C VAL A 49 -2.52 1.35 12.60
N ASP A 50 -1.32 1.41 13.19
CA ASP A 50 -0.17 2.03 12.52
C ASP A 50 0.18 1.23 11.28
N ILE A 51 0.56 1.92 10.20
CA ILE A 51 0.98 1.27 8.96
C ILE A 51 2.30 1.84 8.47
N ALA A 52 3.02 1.00 7.75
CA ALA A 52 4.15 1.41 6.92
C ALA A 52 3.86 1.02 5.49
N ILE A 53 4.29 1.82 4.53
CA ILE A 53 4.14 1.55 3.10
C ILE A 53 5.53 1.53 2.48
N PHE A 54 5.92 0.38 1.96
CA PHE A 54 7.19 0.21 1.26
C PHE A 54 6.95 0.13 -0.23
N VAL A 55 7.56 1.03 -0.99
CA VAL A 55 7.37 1.10 -2.45
C VAL A 55 8.26 0.10 -3.14
N LEU A 56 7.65 -0.80 -3.90
CA LEU A 56 8.33 -1.85 -4.66
C LEU A 56 8.62 -1.44 -6.11
N GLU A 57 7.70 -0.70 -6.73
CA GLU A 57 7.79 -0.37 -8.15
C GLU A 57 7.01 0.92 -8.44
N GLY A 58 7.54 1.73 -9.35
CA GLY A 58 6.85 2.93 -9.82
C GLY A 58 7.09 4.14 -8.95
N GLU A 59 6.27 5.16 -9.18
CA GLU A 59 6.30 6.42 -8.45
C GLU A 59 4.88 6.93 -8.23
N ALA A 60 4.67 7.63 -7.13
CA ALA A 60 3.35 8.15 -6.77
C ALA A 60 3.47 9.30 -5.79
N GLU A 61 2.35 10.04 -5.64
CA GLU A 61 2.17 10.99 -4.56
C GLU A 61 1.42 10.29 -3.44
N LEU A 62 2.01 10.26 -2.25
CA LEU A 62 1.35 9.77 -1.04
C LEU A 62 0.95 10.95 -0.18
N SER A 63 -0.23 10.85 0.44
CA SER A 63 -0.72 11.84 1.38
C SER A 63 -0.87 11.21 2.77
N CYS A 64 -0.58 12.00 3.80
CA CYS A 64 -0.73 11.62 5.20
C CYS A 64 -1.15 12.88 5.97
N GLY A 65 -2.44 12.98 6.33
CA GLY A 65 -3.00 14.22 6.85
C GLY A 65 -2.83 15.34 5.84
N ASP A 66 -2.21 16.44 6.27
CA ASP A 66 -1.95 17.60 5.42
C ASP A 66 -0.63 17.49 4.64
N GLU A 67 0.14 16.45 4.90
CA GLU A 67 1.44 16.26 4.24
C GLU A 67 1.27 15.47 2.96
N LYS A 68 2.12 15.81 1.97
CA LYS A 68 2.23 15.05 0.72
C LYS A 68 3.70 14.83 0.42
N ALA A 69 4.00 13.66 -0.13
CA ALA A 69 5.35 13.31 -0.54
C ALA A 69 5.33 12.54 -1.86
N MET A 70 6.30 12.84 -2.72
CA MET A 70 6.54 12.01 -3.89
C MET A 70 7.43 10.86 -3.48
N VAL A 71 7.01 9.65 -3.79
CA VAL A 71 7.75 8.43 -3.43
C VAL A 71 8.00 7.58 -4.67
N ARG A 72 9.04 6.76 -4.59
CA ARG A 72 9.42 5.82 -5.65
C ARG A 72 10.00 4.56 -5.03
N ALA A 73 10.28 3.57 -5.87
CA ALA A 73 10.81 2.28 -5.44
C ALA A 73 11.97 2.42 -4.45
N GLY A 74 11.91 1.65 -3.37
CA GLY A 74 12.91 1.66 -2.30
C GLY A 74 12.62 2.62 -1.15
N MET A 75 11.55 3.40 -1.23
CA MET A 75 11.17 4.34 -0.17
C MET A 75 10.11 3.75 0.76
N LEU A 76 10.21 4.10 2.03
CA LEU A 76 9.25 3.72 3.07
C LEU A 76 8.57 4.96 3.63
N THR A 77 7.24 4.89 3.78
CA THR A 77 6.50 5.89 4.55
C THR A 77 5.87 5.22 5.77
N GLN A 78 5.63 6.01 6.81
CA GLN A 78 4.97 5.55 8.03
C GLN A 78 3.81 6.48 8.34
N THR A 79 2.64 5.90 8.61
CA THR A 79 1.42 6.65 8.92
C THR A 79 0.84 6.16 10.22
N PRO A 80 0.67 7.05 11.22
CA PRO A 80 0.03 6.67 12.47
C PRO A 80 -1.42 6.26 12.27
N LYS A 81 -1.91 5.40 13.16
CA LYS A 81 -3.33 5.04 13.19
C LYS A 81 -4.21 6.29 13.26
N GLY A 82 -5.35 6.24 12.59
CA GLY A 82 -6.36 7.30 12.62
C GLY A 82 -6.06 8.49 11.70
N VAL A 83 -4.88 8.57 11.09
CA VAL A 83 -4.53 9.65 10.18
C VAL A 83 -4.95 9.28 8.76
N LEU A 84 -5.68 10.17 8.09
CA LEU A 84 -6.08 9.96 6.70
C LEU A 84 -4.87 9.87 5.79
N HIS A 85 -4.82 8.84 4.98
CA HIS A 85 -3.74 8.65 4.01
C HIS A 85 -4.31 8.12 2.70
N GLY A 86 -3.69 8.51 1.61
CA GLY A 86 -4.07 8.10 0.26
C GLY A 86 -2.86 8.05 -0.65
N MET A 87 -3.08 7.62 -1.89
CA MET A 87 -2.02 7.58 -2.88
C MET A 87 -2.58 7.80 -4.28
N ARG A 88 -1.77 8.45 -5.12
CA ARG A 88 -2.11 8.73 -6.51
C ARG A 88 -0.93 8.34 -7.39
N ASN A 89 -1.14 7.40 -8.30
CA ASN A 89 -0.10 6.99 -9.23
C ASN A 89 0.15 8.10 -10.26
N THR A 90 1.29 8.76 -10.16
CA THR A 90 1.70 9.85 -11.04
C THR A 90 2.64 9.39 -12.15
N GLY A 91 3.02 8.12 -12.14
CA GLY A 91 3.90 7.54 -13.15
C GLY A 91 3.14 7.04 -14.36
N LYS A 92 3.87 6.45 -15.29
CA LYS A 92 3.32 5.91 -16.55
C LYS A 92 3.10 4.42 -16.50
N GLY A 93 3.62 3.74 -15.47
CA GLY A 93 3.47 2.30 -15.27
C GLY A 93 2.78 2.00 -13.96
N PRO A 94 2.76 0.72 -13.57
CA PRO A 94 2.12 0.33 -12.32
C PRO A 94 2.89 0.88 -11.10
N PHE A 95 2.14 1.21 -10.05
CA PHE A 95 2.69 1.56 -8.76
C PHE A 95 2.38 0.41 -7.81
N ARG A 96 3.41 -0.19 -7.22
CA ARG A 96 3.27 -1.37 -6.37
C ARG A 96 3.91 -1.14 -5.02
N VAL A 97 3.18 -1.46 -3.97
CA VAL A 97 3.63 -1.27 -2.59
C VAL A 97 3.30 -2.47 -1.73
N LEU A 98 4.06 -2.61 -0.64
CA LEU A 98 3.67 -3.44 0.50
C LEU A 98 3.13 -2.52 1.59
N VAL A 99 1.91 -2.78 2.04
CA VAL A 99 1.34 -2.15 3.23
C VAL A 99 1.58 -3.10 4.39
N ILE A 100 2.32 -2.62 5.38
CA ILE A 100 2.70 -3.39 6.56
C ILE A 100 1.89 -2.85 7.73
N LYS A 101 1.00 -3.68 8.28
CA LYS A 101 0.10 -3.28 9.36
C LYS A 101 0.58 -3.84 10.68
N SER A 102 0.63 -2.98 11.69
CA SER A 102 0.89 -3.41 13.06
C SER A 102 -0.20 -4.37 13.52
N LEU A 103 0.20 -5.40 14.28
CA LEU A 103 -0.75 -6.33 14.91
C LEU A 103 -1.07 -5.96 16.36
N THR A 104 -0.48 -4.87 16.86
CA THR A 104 -0.67 -4.44 18.25
C THR A 104 -1.36 -3.10 18.34
#